data_fc21d393c5e06d15c1042899a2a6b881
#
_entry.id   fc21d393c5e06d15c1042899a2a6b881
#
_cell.length_a   1.000
_cell.length_b   1.000
_cell.length_c   1.000
_cell.angle_alpha   90.00
_cell.angle_beta   90.00
_cell.angle_gamma   90.00
#
_symmetry.space_group_name_H-M   'P 1'
#
loop_
_entity.id
_entity.type
_entity.pdbx_description
1 polymer ?
#
loop_
_entity_poly.entity_id
_entity_poly.type
_entity_poly.pdbx_seq_one_letter_code
_entity_poly.pdbx_strand_id
1 'polypeptide(L)'
;MHCVQSLPEDYRKIYEIDLQKNKKTALLLNILGSVMGIIMVLAMHFVIPIGTLFSMENGFADYCLRFVVLIVGIIVYIILHEWVHGSVMRFYGARQVKFGFTGLYAFAGSKEDYFAKKAYIVIALAPLVLWGVVLLAVNLLVGEAWFWVVYWIQVMNVTGAVGDLFVTVKFSKMPVDILVNDDGVSMRVYSREG
;
A
#
# COMPACT_ATOMS: atom_id res chain seq x y z
N MET A 1 -5.49 -21.74 -11.26
CA MET A 1 -4.07 -21.66 -10.88
C MET A 1 -3.80 -20.23 -10.47
N HIS A 2 -3.22 -19.97 -9.29
CA HIS A 2 -3.08 -18.60 -8.76
C HIS A 2 -1.65 -18.07 -8.89
N CYS A 3 -0.67 -18.97 -8.88
CA CYS A 3 0.75 -18.67 -8.99
C CYS A 3 1.47 -19.80 -9.74
N VAL A 4 2.46 -19.47 -10.58
CA VAL A 4 3.36 -20.40 -11.25
C VAL A 4 4.81 -20.00 -11.01
N GLN A 5 5.72 -20.98 -10.91
CA GLN A 5 7.14 -20.75 -10.61
C GLN A 5 8.03 -20.69 -11.86
N SER A 6 7.45 -20.90 -13.03
CA SER A 6 8.15 -20.73 -14.31
C SER A 6 7.20 -20.07 -15.30
N LEU A 7 7.72 -19.15 -16.08
CA LEU A 7 6.95 -18.55 -17.15
C LEU A 7 6.73 -19.60 -18.26
N PRO A 8 5.48 -19.88 -18.69
CA PRO A 8 5.24 -20.77 -19.82
C PRO A 8 5.84 -20.21 -21.11
N GLU A 9 6.29 -21.09 -22.01
CA GLU A 9 7.02 -20.71 -23.24
C GLU A 9 6.20 -19.85 -24.21
N ASP A 10 4.89 -19.97 -24.16
CA ASP A 10 3.94 -19.23 -24.99
C ASP A 10 3.62 -17.82 -24.46
N TYR A 11 4.16 -17.42 -23.29
CA TYR A 11 3.97 -16.09 -22.71
C TYR A 11 5.06 -15.12 -23.15
N ARG A 12 4.65 -13.89 -23.49
CA ARG A 12 5.57 -12.81 -23.84
C ARG A 12 5.32 -11.60 -22.93
N LYS A 13 6.40 -10.85 -22.66
CA LYS A 13 6.29 -9.61 -21.85
C LYS A 13 5.54 -8.55 -22.65
N ILE A 14 4.41 -8.11 -22.13
CA ILE A 14 3.56 -7.07 -22.73
C ILE A 14 3.65 -5.71 -22.00
N TYR A 15 4.09 -5.70 -20.73
CA TYR A 15 4.21 -4.48 -19.96
C TYR A 15 5.28 -4.61 -18.88
N GLU A 16 5.92 -3.49 -18.54
CA GLU A 16 6.85 -3.40 -17.43
C GLU A 16 6.72 -2.01 -16.79
N ILE A 17 6.74 -1.96 -15.45
CA ILE A 17 6.82 -0.73 -14.69
C ILE A 17 7.91 -0.84 -13.64
N ASP A 18 8.76 0.20 -13.61
CA ASP A 18 9.80 0.39 -12.62
C ASP A 18 9.70 1.86 -12.19
N LEU A 19 9.17 2.09 -10.99
CA LEU A 19 8.93 3.45 -10.50
C LEU A 19 10.21 4.21 -10.18
N GLN A 20 11.33 3.52 -9.98
CA GLN A 20 12.64 4.18 -9.80
C GLN A 20 13.13 4.78 -11.11
N LYS A 21 12.89 4.09 -12.23
CA LYS A 21 13.28 4.57 -13.57
C LYS A 21 12.23 5.48 -14.17
N ASN A 22 10.95 5.21 -13.96
CA ASN A 22 9.85 6.01 -14.50
C ASN A 22 9.46 7.17 -13.55
N LYS A 23 10.35 8.16 -13.46
CA LYS A 23 10.17 9.33 -12.57
C LYS A 23 8.88 10.11 -12.83
N LYS A 24 8.38 10.15 -14.08
CA LYS A 24 7.13 10.86 -14.42
C LYS A 24 5.93 10.17 -13.79
N THR A 25 5.84 8.84 -13.91
CA THR A 25 4.77 8.06 -13.29
C THR A 25 4.85 8.14 -11.76
N ALA A 26 6.05 8.00 -11.19
CA ALA A 26 6.26 8.14 -9.76
C ALA A 26 5.82 9.52 -9.23
N LEU A 27 6.19 10.60 -9.95
CA LEU A 27 5.76 11.96 -9.60
C LEU A 27 4.23 12.11 -9.66
N LEU A 28 3.60 11.60 -10.72
CA LEU A 28 2.13 11.66 -10.85
C LEU A 28 1.44 10.91 -9.68
N LEU A 29 1.92 9.72 -9.33
CA LEU A 29 1.36 8.95 -8.21
C LEU A 29 1.54 9.67 -6.87
N ASN A 30 2.71 10.28 -6.64
CA ASN A 30 2.95 11.09 -5.44
C ASN A 30 2.02 12.31 -5.38
N ILE A 31 1.79 13.01 -6.49
CA ILE A 31 0.84 14.13 -6.55
C ILE A 31 -0.58 13.64 -6.25
N LEU A 32 -1.02 12.54 -6.86
CA LEU A 32 -2.34 11.96 -6.59
C LEU A 32 -2.49 11.56 -5.13
N GLY A 33 -1.50 10.89 -4.54
CA GLY A 33 -1.49 10.55 -3.13
C GLY A 33 -1.57 11.79 -2.24
N SER A 34 -0.78 12.83 -2.53
CA SER A 34 -0.81 14.09 -1.77
C SER A 34 -2.18 14.77 -1.85
N VAL A 35 -2.78 14.85 -3.04
CA VAL A 35 -4.12 15.43 -3.21
C VAL A 35 -5.17 14.63 -2.43
N MET A 36 -5.12 13.30 -2.51
CA MET A 36 -6.02 12.43 -1.72
C MET A 36 -5.86 12.68 -0.22
N GLY A 37 -4.63 12.75 0.27
CA GLY A 37 -4.33 13.02 1.67
C GLY A 37 -4.85 14.38 2.13
N ILE A 38 -4.65 15.43 1.33
CA ILE A 38 -5.17 16.77 1.62
C ILE A 38 -6.71 16.74 1.70
N ILE A 39 -7.37 16.08 0.74
CA ILE A 39 -8.83 15.96 0.74
C ILE A 39 -9.31 15.24 2.00
N MET A 40 -8.67 14.12 2.39
CA MET A 40 -9.00 13.37 3.59
C MET A 40 -8.87 14.24 4.86
N VAL A 41 -7.75 14.93 5.00
CA VAL A 41 -7.49 15.80 6.16
C VAL A 41 -8.49 16.96 6.21
N LEU A 42 -8.74 17.63 5.09
CA LEU A 42 -9.71 18.73 5.03
C LEU A 42 -11.13 18.25 5.34
N ALA A 43 -11.56 17.15 4.74
CA ALA A 43 -12.89 16.60 5.00
C ALA A 43 -13.08 16.24 6.47
N MET A 44 -12.09 15.62 7.10
CA MET A 44 -12.17 15.20 8.49
C MET A 44 -12.01 16.37 9.46
N HIS A 45 -11.30 17.42 9.08
CA HIS A 45 -11.17 18.65 9.90
C HIS A 45 -12.54 19.30 10.22
N PHE A 46 -13.53 19.18 9.31
CA PHE A 46 -14.89 19.67 9.55
C PHE A 46 -15.69 18.79 10.52
N VAL A 47 -15.26 17.56 10.78
CA VAL A 47 -15.89 16.64 11.74
C VAL A 47 -15.22 16.72 13.09
N ILE A 48 -13.88 16.61 13.10
CA ILE A 48 -13.04 16.75 14.29
C ILE A 48 -11.92 17.73 13.93
N PRO A 49 -11.90 18.93 14.54
CA PRO A 49 -10.88 19.93 14.23
C PRO A 49 -9.45 19.40 14.44
N ILE A 50 -8.56 19.59 13.46
CA ILE A 50 -7.17 19.11 13.55
C ILE A 50 -6.40 19.70 14.74
N GLY A 51 -6.88 20.83 15.27
CA GLY A 51 -6.34 21.44 16.49
C GLY A 51 -6.34 20.52 17.70
N THR A 52 -7.25 19.52 17.77
CA THR A 52 -7.27 18.54 18.87
C THR A 52 -5.98 17.72 18.96
N LEU A 53 -5.28 17.48 17.84
CA LEU A 53 -3.96 16.84 17.85
C LEU A 53 -2.93 17.64 18.66
N PHE A 54 -3.04 18.96 18.62
CA PHE A 54 -2.11 19.89 19.25
C PHE A 54 -2.58 20.38 20.63
N SER A 55 -3.74 19.91 21.13
CA SER A 55 -4.26 20.29 22.43
C SER A 55 -3.36 19.77 23.56
N MET A 56 -3.11 20.61 24.55
CA MET A 56 -2.38 20.29 25.76
C MET A 56 -3.30 20.17 26.99
N GLU A 57 -4.61 20.09 26.81
CA GLU A 57 -5.59 19.99 27.89
C GLU A 57 -5.35 18.82 28.84
N ASN A 58 -4.83 17.69 28.29
CA ASN A 58 -4.46 16.51 29.08
C ASN A 58 -3.01 16.58 29.63
N GLY A 59 -2.35 17.74 29.50
CA GLY A 59 -0.98 17.96 29.94
C GLY A 59 0.09 17.69 28.86
N PHE A 60 1.28 18.24 29.12
CA PHE A 60 2.41 18.16 28.19
C PHE A 60 2.91 16.74 27.92
N ALA A 61 2.84 15.85 28.90
CA ALA A 61 3.25 14.45 28.73
C ALA A 61 2.34 13.70 27.73
N ASP A 62 1.01 13.90 27.79
CA ASP A 62 0.07 13.32 26.83
C ASP A 62 0.28 13.89 25.43
N TYR A 63 0.51 15.18 25.31
CA TYR A 63 0.88 15.82 24.04
C TYR A 63 2.11 15.15 23.40
N CYS A 64 3.21 15.00 24.14
CA CYS A 64 4.42 14.35 23.63
C CYS A 64 4.16 12.88 23.29
N LEU A 65 3.41 12.15 24.11
CA LEU A 65 3.08 10.75 23.90
C LEU A 65 2.33 10.55 22.58
N ARG A 66 1.36 11.41 22.24
CA ARG A 66 0.62 11.34 20.98
C ARG A 66 1.53 11.42 19.76
N PHE A 67 2.53 12.31 19.76
CA PHE A 67 3.49 12.40 18.65
C PHE A 67 4.45 11.21 18.60
N VAL A 68 4.89 10.70 19.73
CA VAL A 68 5.71 9.47 19.77
C VAL A 68 4.91 8.29 19.22
N VAL A 69 3.67 8.12 19.65
CA VAL A 69 2.79 7.03 19.16
C VAL A 69 2.48 7.20 17.68
N LEU A 70 2.28 8.42 17.19
CA LEU A 70 2.08 8.70 15.77
C LEU A 70 3.29 8.27 14.93
N ILE A 71 4.50 8.70 15.32
CA ILE A 71 5.73 8.38 14.57
C ILE A 71 5.99 6.87 14.59
N VAL A 72 5.93 6.25 15.76
CA VAL A 72 6.12 4.80 15.92
C VAL A 72 5.03 4.04 15.16
N GLY A 73 3.78 4.49 15.27
CA GLY A 73 2.64 3.90 14.58
C GLY A 73 2.78 3.92 13.05
N ILE A 74 3.28 5.02 12.47
CA ILE A 74 3.56 5.11 11.02
C ILE A 74 4.67 4.11 10.62
N ILE A 75 5.75 4.02 11.40
CA ILE A 75 6.84 3.09 11.09
C ILE A 75 6.36 1.64 11.15
N VAL A 76 5.64 1.29 12.22
CA VAL A 76 5.05 -0.04 12.38
C VAL A 76 4.05 -0.34 11.26
N TYR A 77 3.21 0.63 10.91
CA TYR A 77 2.24 0.49 9.81
C TYR A 77 2.94 0.18 8.48
N ILE A 78 4.02 0.89 8.11
CA ILE A 78 4.75 0.64 6.86
C ILE A 78 5.27 -0.81 6.82
N ILE A 79 5.85 -1.30 7.91
CA ILE A 79 6.35 -2.68 8.01
C ILE A 79 5.19 -3.69 7.86
N LEU A 80 4.08 -3.45 8.55
CA LEU A 80 2.91 -4.32 8.52
C LEU A 80 2.19 -4.29 7.17
N HIS A 81 2.21 -3.17 6.45
CA HIS A 81 1.68 -3.05 5.09
C HIS A 81 2.40 -4.04 4.15
N GLU A 82 3.73 -3.98 4.12
CA GLU A 82 4.54 -4.90 3.30
C GLU A 82 4.39 -6.35 3.75
N TRP A 83 4.29 -6.58 5.06
CA TRP A 83 4.08 -7.92 5.59
C TRP A 83 2.75 -8.53 5.10
N VAL A 84 1.70 -7.74 4.97
CA VAL A 84 0.41 -8.20 4.39
C VAL A 84 0.58 -8.57 2.93
N HIS A 85 1.24 -7.73 2.10
CA HIS A 85 1.56 -8.11 0.71
C HIS A 85 2.27 -9.46 0.64
N GLY A 86 3.35 -9.61 1.40
CA GLY A 86 4.12 -10.84 1.40
C GLY A 86 3.37 -12.06 1.93
N SER A 87 2.48 -11.87 2.91
CA SER A 87 1.63 -12.93 3.45
C SER A 87 0.61 -13.41 2.43
N VAL A 88 -0.01 -12.49 1.70
CA VAL A 88 -0.97 -12.82 0.63
C VAL A 88 -0.25 -13.42 -0.57
N MET A 89 0.96 -12.98 -0.94
CA MET A 89 1.79 -13.65 -1.94
C MET A 89 2.04 -15.13 -1.57
N ARG A 90 2.41 -15.41 -0.33
CA ARG A 90 2.61 -16.78 0.17
C ARG A 90 1.32 -17.59 0.15
N PHE A 91 0.20 -17.00 0.55
CA PHE A 91 -1.11 -17.63 0.48
C PHE A 91 -1.47 -18.07 -0.94
N TYR A 92 -1.09 -17.28 -1.96
CA TYR A 92 -1.28 -17.64 -3.35
C TYR A 92 -0.19 -18.56 -3.94
N GLY A 93 0.79 -18.98 -3.13
CA GLY A 93 1.75 -20.01 -3.49
C GLY A 93 3.15 -19.51 -3.83
N ALA A 94 3.50 -18.27 -3.48
CA ALA A 94 4.87 -17.79 -3.59
C ALA A 94 5.83 -18.61 -2.73
N ARG A 95 6.92 -19.06 -3.32
CA ARG A 95 7.94 -19.85 -2.61
C ARG A 95 8.88 -19.00 -1.78
N GLN A 96 9.27 -17.86 -2.32
CA GLN A 96 10.21 -16.94 -1.68
C GLN A 96 9.71 -15.51 -1.79
N VAL A 97 9.33 -14.95 -0.67
CA VAL A 97 9.00 -13.52 -0.56
C VAL A 97 10.17 -12.81 0.11
N LYS A 98 10.65 -11.75 -0.51
CA LYS A 98 11.69 -10.87 0.00
C LYS A 98 11.06 -9.56 0.43
N PHE A 99 11.49 -9.08 1.59
CA PHE A 99 11.15 -7.75 2.08
C PHE A 99 12.39 -6.87 2.02
N GLY A 100 12.22 -5.61 1.74
CA GLY A 100 13.33 -4.69 1.67
C GLY A 100 12.92 -3.23 1.78
N PHE A 101 13.92 -2.36 1.74
CA PHE A 101 13.76 -0.92 1.76
C PHE A 101 14.73 -0.29 0.75
N THR A 102 14.22 0.56 -0.12
CA THR A 102 15.01 1.18 -1.19
C THR A 102 15.62 2.52 -0.79
N GLY A 103 15.38 2.97 0.45
CA GLY A 103 15.68 4.33 0.91
C GLY A 103 14.53 5.32 0.69
N LEU A 104 13.60 5.01 -0.22
CA LEU A 104 12.41 5.83 -0.51
C LEU A 104 11.12 5.13 -0.09
N TYR A 105 11.03 3.81 -0.25
CA TYR A 105 9.87 3.01 0.11
C TYR A 105 10.27 1.60 0.54
N ALA A 106 9.45 1.01 1.39
CA ALA A 106 9.52 -0.41 1.71
C ALA A 106 8.89 -1.23 0.58
N PHE A 107 9.23 -2.51 0.49
CA PHE A 107 8.61 -3.40 -0.50
C PHE A 107 8.59 -4.86 -0.03
N ALA A 108 7.59 -5.60 -0.55
CA ALA A 108 7.57 -7.04 -0.58
C ALA A 108 7.53 -7.50 -2.05
N GLY A 109 8.27 -8.56 -2.40
CA GLY A 109 8.30 -9.05 -3.77
C GLY A 109 8.76 -10.50 -3.88
N SER A 110 8.46 -11.15 -5.00
CA SER A 110 8.91 -12.49 -5.34
C SER A 110 9.46 -12.53 -6.76
N LYS A 111 10.78 -12.75 -6.88
CA LYS A 111 11.47 -12.72 -8.19
C LYS A 111 11.13 -13.91 -9.10
N GLU A 112 10.83 -15.07 -8.52
CA GLU A 112 10.70 -16.34 -9.23
C GLU A 112 9.26 -16.77 -9.42
N ASP A 113 8.31 -16.02 -8.86
CA ASP A 113 6.91 -16.36 -8.90
C ASP A 113 6.14 -15.44 -9.85
N TYR A 114 5.15 -16.01 -10.55
CA TYR A 114 4.28 -15.31 -11.48
C TYR A 114 2.84 -15.48 -11.02
N PHE A 115 2.17 -14.40 -10.67
CA PHE A 115 0.82 -14.41 -10.15
C PHE A 115 -0.21 -14.17 -11.25
N ALA A 116 -1.28 -14.98 -11.26
CA ALA A 116 -2.40 -14.74 -12.14
C ALA A 116 -3.09 -13.41 -11.80
N LYS A 117 -3.70 -12.76 -12.79
CA LYS A 117 -4.36 -11.45 -12.70
C LYS A 117 -5.16 -11.24 -11.41
N LYS A 118 -6.11 -12.14 -11.13
CA LYS A 118 -6.99 -12.03 -9.94
C LYS A 118 -6.21 -12.13 -8.63
N ALA A 119 -5.25 -13.05 -8.56
CA ALA A 119 -4.41 -13.21 -7.38
C ALA A 119 -3.59 -11.94 -7.13
N TYR A 120 -2.99 -11.37 -8.18
CA TYR A 120 -2.18 -10.16 -8.03
C TYR A 120 -3.01 -8.93 -7.62
N ILE A 121 -4.21 -8.76 -8.16
CA ILE A 121 -5.12 -7.69 -7.72
C ILE A 121 -5.47 -7.81 -6.23
N VAL A 122 -5.70 -9.04 -5.74
CA VAL A 122 -5.94 -9.24 -4.30
C VAL A 122 -4.67 -8.95 -3.49
N ILE A 123 -3.49 -9.38 -3.96
CA ILE A 123 -2.21 -9.06 -3.30
C ILE A 123 -2.06 -7.54 -3.18
N ALA A 124 -2.26 -6.80 -4.28
CA ALA A 124 -2.10 -5.35 -4.31
C ALA A 124 -3.08 -4.61 -3.39
N LEU A 125 -4.34 -5.06 -3.30
CA LEU A 125 -5.37 -4.39 -2.51
C LEU A 125 -5.43 -4.82 -1.04
N ALA A 126 -4.83 -5.97 -0.70
CA ALA A 126 -4.99 -6.57 0.63
C ALA A 126 -4.58 -5.66 1.79
N PRO A 127 -3.41 -4.97 1.78
CA PRO A 127 -3.05 -4.08 2.88
C PRO A 127 -4.00 -2.89 3.00
N LEU A 128 -4.35 -2.25 1.87
CA LEU A 128 -5.25 -1.10 1.84
C LEU A 128 -6.60 -1.44 2.50
N VAL A 129 -7.18 -2.58 2.13
CA VAL A 129 -8.48 -3.01 2.64
C VAL A 129 -8.38 -3.43 4.10
N LEU A 130 -7.42 -4.30 4.44
CA LEU A 130 -7.25 -4.80 5.80
C LEU A 130 -7.03 -3.65 6.79
N TRP A 131 -6.01 -2.83 6.53
CA TRP A 131 -5.69 -1.71 7.43
C TRP A 131 -6.74 -0.61 7.37
N GLY A 132 -7.40 -0.41 6.22
CA GLY A 132 -8.52 0.49 6.08
C GLY A 132 -9.64 0.17 7.07
N VAL A 133 -10.02 -1.10 7.16
CA VAL A 133 -11.06 -1.57 8.09
C VAL A 133 -10.58 -1.50 9.55
N VAL A 134 -9.36 -1.97 9.84
CA VAL A 134 -8.80 -1.97 11.19
C VAL A 134 -8.66 -0.56 11.74
N LEU A 135 -8.05 0.35 10.98
CA LEU A 135 -7.82 1.74 11.41
C LEU A 135 -9.14 2.51 11.52
N LEU A 136 -10.12 2.24 10.64
CA LEU A 136 -11.46 2.82 10.79
C LEU A 136 -12.11 2.35 12.10
N ALA A 137 -12.06 1.06 12.40
CA ALA A 137 -12.61 0.53 13.65
C ALA A 137 -11.93 1.14 14.88
N VAL A 138 -10.60 1.27 14.86
CA VAL A 138 -9.85 1.92 15.94
C VAL A 138 -10.24 3.40 16.07
N ASN A 139 -10.37 4.14 14.95
CA ASN A 139 -10.79 5.55 14.97
C ASN A 139 -12.19 5.76 15.58
N LEU A 140 -13.10 4.81 15.40
CA LEU A 140 -14.44 4.86 16.00
C LEU A 140 -14.45 4.58 17.51
N LEU A 141 -13.38 3.98 18.04
CA LEU A 141 -13.26 3.60 19.45
C LEU A 141 -12.39 4.55 20.27
N VAL A 142 -11.46 5.27 19.65
CA VAL A 142 -10.58 6.21 20.36
C VAL A 142 -11.30 7.53 20.64
N GLY A 143 -10.95 8.17 21.77
CA GLY A 143 -11.44 9.51 22.09
C GLY A 143 -10.83 10.59 21.17
N GLU A 144 -11.45 11.78 21.17
CA GLU A 144 -11.08 12.89 20.27
C GLU A 144 -9.59 13.28 20.37
N ALA A 145 -9.00 13.21 21.56
CA ALA A 145 -7.59 13.53 21.77
C ALA A 145 -6.62 12.63 20.98
N TRP A 146 -7.02 11.38 20.71
CA TRP A 146 -6.22 10.39 20.00
C TRP A 146 -6.67 10.16 18.56
N PHE A 147 -7.81 10.75 18.17
CA PHE A 147 -8.42 10.54 16.86
C PHE A 147 -7.43 10.82 15.73
N TRP A 148 -6.77 11.97 15.72
CA TRP A 148 -5.85 12.34 14.65
C TRP A 148 -4.57 11.52 14.62
N VAL A 149 -4.15 10.91 15.74
CA VAL A 149 -3.02 9.98 15.75
C VAL A 149 -3.33 8.77 14.89
N VAL A 150 -4.50 8.15 15.06
CA VAL A 150 -4.93 6.99 14.26
C VAL A 150 -5.29 7.41 12.84
N TYR A 151 -5.97 8.56 12.67
CA TYR A 151 -6.41 9.02 11.37
C TYR A 151 -5.25 9.38 10.44
N TRP A 152 -4.12 9.89 10.95
CA TRP A 152 -2.91 10.10 10.15
C TRP A 152 -2.35 8.78 9.60
N ILE A 153 -2.39 7.70 10.39
CA ILE A 153 -2.01 6.37 9.89
C ILE A 153 -3.00 5.91 8.81
N GLN A 154 -4.29 6.20 8.96
CA GLN A 154 -5.30 5.93 7.91
C GLN A 154 -5.05 6.76 6.64
N VAL A 155 -4.65 8.03 6.76
CA VAL A 155 -4.23 8.85 5.62
C VAL A 155 -3.04 8.20 4.92
N MET A 156 -2.03 7.76 5.68
CA MET A 156 -0.87 7.04 5.11
C MET A 156 -1.26 5.73 4.42
N ASN A 157 -2.25 5.01 4.97
CA ASN A 157 -2.77 3.78 4.35
C ASN A 157 -3.34 4.06 2.93
N VAL A 158 -4.11 5.11 2.77
CA VAL A 158 -4.73 5.45 1.48
C VAL A 158 -3.71 6.06 0.53
N THR A 159 -2.91 7.02 0.99
CA THR A 159 -1.95 7.74 0.15
C THR A 159 -0.75 6.88 -0.24
N GLY A 160 -0.29 6.01 0.65
CA GLY A 160 0.78 5.05 0.38
C GLY A 160 0.39 3.96 -0.62
N ALA A 161 -0.89 3.56 -0.63
CA ALA A 161 -1.41 2.54 -1.54
C ALA A 161 -1.77 3.05 -2.95
N VAL A 162 -1.42 4.30 -3.31
CA VAL A 162 -1.72 4.84 -4.66
C VAL A 162 -1.01 4.03 -5.75
N GLY A 163 0.18 3.48 -5.48
CA GLY A 163 0.86 2.54 -6.37
C GLY A 163 0.06 1.26 -6.60
N ASP A 164 -0.46 0.67 -5.53
CA ASP A 164 -1.28 -0.55 -5.57
C ASP A 164 -2.60 -0.33 -6.31
N LEU A 165 -3.23 0.82 -6.07
CA LEU A 165 -4.42 1.23 -6.80
C LEU A 165 -4.13 1.42 -8.29
N PHE A 166 -3.01 2.06 -8.63
CA PHE A 166 -2.60 2.25 -10.02
C PHE A 166 -2.40 0.92 -10.74
N VAL A 167 -1.63 -0.02 -10.18
CA VAL A 167 -1.42 -1.32 -10.82
C VAL A 167 -2.71 -2.12 -10.88
N THR A 168 -3.57 -2.06 -9.86
CA THR A 168 -4.89 -2.69 -9.86
C THR A 168 -5.75 -2.19 -11.02
N VAL A 169 -5.88 -0.88 -11.20
CA VAL A 169 -6.65 -0.27 -12.30
C VAL A 169 -6.02 -0.60 -13.66
N LYS A 170 -4.68 -0.55 -13.75
CA LYS A 170 -3.97 -0.85 -14.99
C LYS A 170 -4.15 -2.30 -15.41
N PHE A 171 -3.91 -3.24 -14.49
CA PHE A 171 -3.96 -4.67 -14.78
C PHE A 171 -5.40 -5.19 -14.92
N SER A 172 -6.38 -4.57 -14.26
CA SER A 172 -7.80 -4.94 -14.48
C SER A 172 -8.23 -4.80 -15.94
N LYS A 173 -7.64 -3.85 -16.69
CA LYS A 173 -7.91 -3.57 -18.10
C LYS A 173 -7.10 -4.42 -19.08
N MET A 174 -6.15 -5.23 -18.60
CA MET A 174 -5.33 -6.12 -19.43
C MET A 174 -6.05 -7.45 -19.68
N PRO A 175 -5.55 -8.31 -20.59
CA PRO A 175 -6.10 -9.65 -20.85
C PRO A 175 -6.30 -10.48 -19.57
N VAL A 176 -7.20 -11.46 -19.62
CA VAL A 176 -7.55 -12.29 -18.44
C VAL A 176 -6.42 -13.22 -18.04
N ASP A 177 -5.64 -13.64 -19.02
CA ASP A 177 -4.56 -14.62 -18.91
C ASP A 177 -3.24 -14.04 -18.38
N ILE A 178 -3.15 -12.72 -18.09
CA ILE A 178 -1.87 -12.14 -17.66
C ILE A 178 -1.29 -12.86 -16.44
N LEU A 179 0.04 -12.96 -16.47
CA LEU A 179 0.89 -13.35 -15.36
C LEU A 179 1.75 -12.16 -14.95
N VAL A 180 1.74 -11.85 -13.66
CA VAL A 180 2.49 -10.72 -13.08
C VAL A 180 3.66 -11.25 -12.26
N ASN A 181 4.86 -10.81 -12.59
CA ASN A 181 6.07 -11.02 -11.79
C ASN A 181 6.40 -9.70 -11.10
N ASP A 182 6.45 -9.72 -9.77
CA ASP A 182 6.74 -8.57 -8.93
C ASP A 182 7.97 -8.87 -8.08
N ASP A 183 9.07 -8.20 -8.35
CA ASP A 183 10.32 -8.35 -7.60
C ASP A 183 10.45 -7.35 -6.43
N GLY A 184 9.41 -6.55 -6.17
CA GLY A 184 9.33 -5.52 -5.14
C GLY A 184 9.86 -4.15 -5.59
N VAL A 185 10.54 -4.07 -6.73
CA VAL A 185 11.04 -2.81 -7.32
C VAL A 185 10.46 -2.59 -8.70
N SER A 186 10.34 -3.67 -9.47
CA SER A 186 9.75 -3.67 -10.80
C SER A 186 8.68 -4.74 -10.94
N MET A 187 7.65 -4.43 -11.71
CA MET A 187 6.58 -5.36 -12.05
C MET A 187 6.60 -5.60 -13.55
N ARG A 188 6.62 -6.87 -13.93
CA ARG A 188 6.60 -7.34 -15.33
C ARG A 188 5.34 -8.12 -15.57
N VAL A 189 4.66 -7.81 -16.66
CA VAL A 189 3.40 -8.45 -17.04
C VAL A 189 3.60 -9.22 -18.34
N TYR A 190 3.12 -10.44 -18.34
CA TYR A 190 3.23 -11.37 -19.45
C TYR A 190 1.84 -11.85 -19.86
N SER A 191 1.61 -12.10 -21.14
CA SER A 191 0.37 -12.66 -21.71
C SER A 191 0.70 -13.53 -22.92
N ARG A 192 -0.22 -14.44 -23.25
CA ARG A 192 -0.21 -15.18 -24.52
C ARG A 192 -0.69 -14.32 -25.68
N GLU A 193 -1.66 -13.46 -25.38
CA GLU A 193 -2.19 -12.48 -26.32
C GLU A 193 -1.28 -11.23 -26.30
N GLY A 194 -0.38 -11.16 -27.26
CA GLY A 194 0.54 -10.04 -27.46
C GLY A 194 -0.04 -9.00 -28.43
#